data_7a316f1035cf89fab916cc43861c1d72
#
_entry.id   7a316f1035cf89fab916cc43861c1d72
#
_cell.length_a   1.000
_cell.length_b   1.000
_cell.length_c   1.000
_cell.angle_alpha   90.00
_cell.angle_beta   90.00
_cell.angle_gamma   90.00
#
_symmetry.space_group_name_H-M   'P 1'
#
loop_
_entity.id
_entity.type
_entity.pdbx_description
1 polymer ?
#
loop_
_entity_poly.entity_id
_entity_poly.type
_entity_poly.pdbx_seq_one_letter_code
_entity_poly.pdbx_strand_id
1 'polypeptide(L)'
;MSTFKKITDFIESKTNDIIGLERLLTSIPAMAPESDGDGELTKCEALEKYLREAGFSNFERLDAPDERVSSKIRPNLIVTIPGKNDKERLWIMSHLDVVPPGDLSKWESDPWTVIEKDGKLIGRGVEDNQQGLVSSVFAALAFIKLGITPEHTIKLLFVADEEVGSQYGIIYLLNKHNLFTNDDLILVPDGGDPKGETIEIAEKTGLWLKVITKGVQTHASMPNTGKNAFVAACGLALRLNDLENHFNKKDDLFSPNYSTFQPTKKEANVPNVNTIPGDDVFYVDCRILPSYDVNEVLKEMQKRASEVEKKYGVDIKFEYDEPEVSPATPKDAKIVSLLSSAVKKVKGIETSTIGIGGGTVAACLRSKGFNAVVWSSLDDSCHQPNEYAFIKNIVSDAKVMAAMMFGVENI
;
A
#
# COMPACT_ATOMS: atom_id res chain seq x y z
N MET A 1 -15.30 26.28 25.86
CA MET A 1 -15.02 25.13 24.99
C MET A 1 -13.66 25.37 24.37
N SER A 2 -12.73 24.39 24.45
CA SER A 2 -11.39 24.57 23.87
C SER A 2 -11.47 24.65 22.33
N THR A 3 -10.45 25.22 21.69
CA THR A 3 -10.39 25.32 20.22
C THR A 3 -10.40 23.93 19.58
N PHE A 4 -9.64 22.99 20.15
CA PHE A 4 -9.63 21.62 19.64
C PHE A 4 -11.00 20.93 19.76
N LYS A 5 -11.73 21.17 20.85
CA LYS A 5 -13.12 20.67 21.01
C LYS A 5 -14.05 21.19 19.90
N LYS A 6 -13.88 22.45 19.46
CA LYS A 6 -14.66 22.98 18.32
C LYS A 6 -14.32 22.26 17.01
N ILE A 7 -13.04 21.90 16.79
CA ILE A 7 -12.59 21.15 15.61
C ILE A 7 -13.23 19.76 15.62
N THR A 8 -13.13 19.02 16.73
CA THR A 8 -13.70 17.67 16.84
C THR A 8 -15.22 17.64 16.72
N ASP A 9 -15.92 18.64 17.29
CA ASP A 9 -17.37 18.77 17.18
C ASP A 9 -17.80 19.11 15.74
N PHE A 10 -17.01 19.93 15.04
CA PHE A 10 -17.25 20.20 13.63
C PHE A 10 -17.13 18.92 12.80
N ILE A 11 -16.06 18.14 12.95
CA ILE A 11 -15.88 16.87 12.24
C ILE A 11 -17.05 15.92 12.52
N GLU A 12 -17.45 15.75 13.77
CA GLU A 12 -18.61 14.93 14.17
C GLU A 12 -19.88 15.39 13.46
N SER A 13 -20.13 16.69 13.39
CA SER A 13 -21.31 17.28 12.76
C SER A 13 -21.38 17.05 11.24
N LYS A 14 -20.25 16.64 10.63
CA LYS A 14 -20.09 16.41 9.19
C LYS A 14 -20.23 14.94 8.77
N THR A 15 -20.69 14.06 9.65
CA THR A 15 -20.82 12.63 9.36
C THR A 15 -21.59 12.35 8.07
N ASN A 16 -22.69 13.06 7.80
CA ASN A 16 -23.45 12.89 6.55
C ASN A 16 -22.69 13.36 5.30
N ASP A 17 -21.88 14.43 5.44
CA ASP A 17 -21.04 14.92 4.34
C ASP A 17 -19.87 13.95 4.07
N ILE A 18 -19.31 13.32 5.11
CA ILE A 18 -18.33 12.22 5.04
C ILE A 18 -18.92 11.06 4.23
N ILE A 19 -20.10 10.57 4.60
CA ILE A 19 -20.81 9.50 3.86
C ILE A 19 -21.08 9.93 2.41
N GLY A 20 -21.42 11.20 2.20
CA GLY A 20 -21.66 11.76 0.87
C GLY A 20 -20.44 11.73 -0.03
N LEU A 21 -19.26 12.05 0.52
CA LEU A 21 -17.98 12.01 -0.23
C LEU A 21 -17.57 10.55 -0.54
N GLU A 22 -17.71 9.62 0.41
CA GLU A 22 -17.49 8.18 0.17
C GLU A 22 -18.35 7.67 -1.00
N ARG A 23 -19.65 7.97 -0.97
CA ARG A 23 -20.58 7.61 -2.05
C ARG A 23 -20.17 8.20 -3.41
N LEU A 24 -19.76 9.46 -3.44
CA LEU A 24 -19.30 10.12 -4.66
C LEU A 24 -18.08 9.39 -5.24
N LEU A 25 -17.07 9.14 -4.42
CA LEU A 25 -15.80 8.56 -4.89
C LEU A 25 -15.98 7.10 -5.30
N THR A 26 -16.72 6.29 -4.55
CA THR A 26 -17.01 4.89 -4.90
C THR A 26 -17.81 4.78 -6.21
N SER A 27 -18.71 5.73 -6.49
CA SER A 27 -19.51 5.71 -7.72
C SER A 27 -18.71 5.92 -9.01
N ILE A 28 -17.42 6.28 -8.88
CA ILE A 28 -16.50 6.53 -10.00
C ILE A 28 -15.38 5.49 -9.94
N PRO A 29 -15.53 4.36 -10.65
CA PRO A 29 -14.47 3.36 -10.73
C PRO A 29 -13.17 3.97 -11.26
N ALA A 30 -12.07 3.76 -10.54
CA ALA A 30 -10.77 4.29 -10.92
C ALA A 30 -9.77 3.13 -10.93
N MET A 31 -10.02 2.16 -11.81
CA MET A 31 -9.15 0.99 -11.99
C MET A 31 -8.02 1.29 -12.96
N ALA A 32 -6.87 0.70 -12.72
CA ALA A 32 -5.71 0.79 -13.59
C ALA A 32 -5.96 0.09 -14.95
N PRO A 33 -5.23 0.48 -16.02
CA PRO A 33 -5.31 -0.17 -17.33
C PRO A 33 -5.02 -1.67 -17.31
N GLU A 34 -4.18 -2.13 -16.38
CA GLU A 34 -3.88 -3.55 -16.14
C GLU A 34 -5.11 -4.36 -15.71
N SER A 35 -6.14 -3.67 -15.21
CA SER A 35 -7.42 -4.24 -14.79
C SER A 35 -8.59 -3.78 -15.69
N ASP A 36 -8.33 -3.52 -16.97
CA ASP A 36 -9.30 -3.03 -17.96
C ASP A 36 -9.97 -1.69 -17.57
N GLY A 37 -9.30 -0.88 -16.72
CA GLY A 37 -9.74 0.45 -16.33
C GLY A 37 -9.17 1.57 -17.19
N ASP A 38 -9.66 2.79 -16.99
CA ASP A 38 -9.19 4.00 -17.71
C ASP A 38 -8.50 5.01 -16.78
N GLY A 39 -7.99 4.52 -15.63
CA GLY A 39 -7.28 5.32 -14.64
C GLY A 39 -8.17 6.20 -13.78
N GLU A 40 -7.56 7.18 -13.11
CA GLU A 40 -8.15 7.90 -11.98
C GLU A 40 -8.65 9.31 -12.32
N LEU A 41 -8.50 9.79 -13.57
CA LEU A 41 -8.75 11.20 -13.89
C LEU A 41 -10.16 11.64 -13.50
N THR A 42 -11.19 10.88 -13.86
CA THR A 42 -12.59 11.24 -13.56
C THR A 42 -12.86 11.34 -12.06
N LYS A 43 -12.30 10.42 -11.26
CA LYS A 43 -12.40 10.44 -9.79
C LYS A 43 -11.63 11.64 -9.20
N CYS A 44 -10.43 11.91 -9.70
CA CYS A 44 -9.61 13.04 -9.29
C CYS A 44 -10.33 14.38 -9.56
N GLU A 45 -10.92 14.56 -10.74
CA GLU A 45 -11.67 15.77 -11.09
C GLU A 45 -12.92 15.93 -10.24
N ALA A 46 -13.63 14.85 -9.93
CA ALA A 46 -14.78 14.88 -9.04
C ALA A 46 -14.37 15.27 -7.61
N LEU A 47 -13.26 14.72 -7.10
CA LEU A 47 -12.68 15.10 -5.82
C LEU A 47 -12.24 16.57 -5.82
N GLU A 48 -11.50 17.02 -6.83
CA GLU A 48 -11.07 18.42 -6.94
C GLU A 48 -12.24 19.38 -6.96
N LYS A 49 -13.30 19.06 -7.72
CA LYS A 49 -14.54 19.86 -7.74
C LYS A 49 -15.17 19.93 -6.35
N TYR A 50 -15.34 18.79 -5.68
CA TYR A 50 -15.90 18.74 -4.33
C TYR A 50 -15.09 19.61 -3.35
N LEU A 51 -13.76 19.50 -3.39
CA LEU A 51 -12.86 20.27 -2.52
C LEU A 51 -12.97 21.79 -2.78
N ARG A 52 -13.06 22.22 -4.04
CA ARG A 52 -13.26 23.63 -4.40
C ARG A 52 -14.59 24.16 -3.86
N GLU A 53 -15.68 23.42 -4.02
CA GLU A 53 -17.00 23.75 -3.49
C GLU A 53 -17.01 23.76 -1.95
N ALA A 54 -16.21 22.89 -1.31
CA ALA A 54 -16.02 22.87 0.13
C ALA A 54 -15.18 24.06 0.65
N GLY A 55 -14.43 24.78 -0.21
CA GLY A 55 -13.71 26.02 0.14
C GLY A 55 -12.19 25.87 0.20
N PHE A 56 -11.64 24.77 -0.28
CA PHE A 56 -10.20 24.67 -0.52
C PHE A 56 -9.79 25.53 -1.71
N SER A 57 -8.58 26.07 -1.73
CA SER A 57 -8.16 27.09 -2.71
C SER A 57 -6.81 26.85 -3.38
N ASN A 58 -5.88 26.19 -2.72
CA ASN A 58 -4.52 26.00 -3.23
C ASN A 58 -4.34 24.59 -3.77
N PHE A 59 -4.51 24.43 -5.08
CA PHE A 59 -4.42 23.16 -5.82
C PHE A 59 -3.21 23.15 -6.73
N GLU A 60 -2.52 22.01 -6.80
CA GLU A 60 -1.44 21.74 -7.73
C GLU A 60 -1.66 20.35 -8.35
N ARG A 61 -1.59 20.26 -9.68
CA ARG A 61 -1.69 19.01 -10.43
C ARG A 61 -0.32 18.64 -10.99
N LEU A 62 0.12 17.41 -10.73
CA LEU A 62 1.39 16.85 -11.20
C LEU A 62 1.11 15.55 -11.95
N ASP A 63 0.46 15.67 -13.10
CA ASP A 63 -0.04 14.56 -13.88
C ASP A 63 1.10 13.78 -14.55
N ALA A 64 1.13 12.47 -14.40
CA ALA A 64 2.08 11.59 -15.07
C ALA A 64 1.56 11.21 -16.47
N PRO A 65 2.37 11.28 -17.54
CA PRO A 65 1.93 10.86 -18.87
C PRO A 65 1.79 9.34 -18.94
N ASP A 66 0.64 8.85 -19.46
CA ASP A 66 0.36 7.43 -19.67
C ASP A 66 -0.48 7.23 -20.95
N GLU A 67 0.11 6.70 -22.00
CA GLU A 67 -0.54 6.47 -23.31
C GLU A 67 -1.62 5.37 -23.27
N ARG A 68 -1.69 4.57 -22.21
CA ARG A 68 -2.62 3.45 -22.07
C ARG A 68 -4.03 3.87 -21.67
N VAL A 69 -4.19 5.06 -21.05
CA VAL A 69 -5.48 5.63 -20.66
C VAL A 69 -5.98 6.63 -21.68
N SER A 70 -7.30 6.79 -21.79
CA SER A 70 -7.95 7.69 -22.78
C SER A 70 -7.55 9.15 -22.59
N SER A 71 -7.35 9.57 -21.34
CA SER A 71 -6.90 10.92 -20.96
C SER A 71 -5.43 11.22 -21.27
N LYS A 72 -4.60 10.19 -21.53
CA LYS A 72 -3.14 10.24 -21.67
C LYS A 72 -2.40 10.70 -20.41
N ILE A 73 -3.06 10.76 -19.27
CA ILE A 73 -2.47 11.15 -17.99
C ILE A 73 -3.02 10.34 -16.82
N ARG A 74 -2.18 10.11 -15.82
CA ARG A 74 -2.55 9.61 -14.49
C ARG A 74 -2.40 10.78 -13.51
N PRO A 75 -3.47 11.17 -12.80
CA PRO A 75 -3.47 12.40 -12.01
C PRO A 75 -2.81 12.23 -10.66
N ASN A 76 -2.04 13.25 -10.24
CA ASN A 76 -1.60 13.42 -8.87
C ASN A 76 -2.01 14.83 -8.43
N LEU A 77 -2.77 14.92 -7.34
CA LEU A 77 -3.35 16.18 -6.87
C LEU A 77 -2.81 16.53 -5.49
N ILE A 78 -2.25 17.74 -5.35
CA ILE A 78 -1.84 18.31 -4.06
C ILE A 78 -2.79 19.43 -3.69
N VAL A 79 -3.25 19.42 -2.43
CA VAL A 79 -4.03 20.50 -1.84
C VAL A 79 -3.30 21.04 -0.63
N THR A 80 -3.02 22.34 -0.63
CA THR A 80 -2.22 22.99 0.42
C THR A 80 -3.07 23.88 1.31
N ILE A 81 -2.97 23.70 2.62
CA ILE A 81 -3.52 24.61 3.63
C ILE A 81 -2.34 25.24 4.40
N PRO A 82 -2.11 26.56 4.24
CA PRO A 82 -0.99 27.23 4.91
C PRO A 82 -1.11 27.13 6.44
N GLY A 83 -0.02 26.74 7.08
CA GLY A 83 0.12 26.66 8.54
C GLY A 83 1.03 27.76 9.11
N LYS A 84 1.26 27.72 10.41
CA LYS A 84 2.21 28.60 11.11
C LYS A 84 3.66 28.23 10.81
N ASN A 85 3.93 26.93 10.67
CA ASN A 85 5.24 26.37 10.35
C ASN A 85 5.23 25.75 8.94
N ASP A 86 6.00 26.34 8.03
CA ASP A 86 6.15 25.87 6.64
C ASP A 86 7.45 25.07 6.43
N LYS A 87 8.31 24.98 7.44
CA LYS A 87 9.53 24.18 7.36
C LYS A 87 9.27 22.70 7.63
N GLU A 88 8.37 22.41 8.56
CA GLU A 88 7.90 21.06 8.89
C GLU A 88 6.46 20.92 8.36
N ARG A 89 6.30 20.50 7.12
CA ARG A 89 4.97 20.33 6.53
C ARG A 89 4.41 18.98 6.92
N LEU A 90 3.13 18.91 7.19
CA LEU A 90 2.41 17.64 7.41
C LEU A 90 1.79 17.18 6.09
N TRP A 91 2.34 16.13 5.53
CA TRP A 91 1.80 15.43 4.37
C TRP A 91 0.90 14.30 4.82
N ILE A 92 -0.30 14.23 4.22
CA ILE A 92 -1.18 13.07 4.34
C ILE A 92 -1.44 12.59 2.92
N MET A 93 -1.00 11.38 2.62
CA MET A 93 -1.01 10.83 1.27
C MET A 93 -1.95 9.65 1.17
N SER A 94 -2.91 9.72 0.25
CA SER A 94 -3.87 8.66 -0.06
C SER A 94 -3.89 8.41 -1.56
N HIS A 95 -4.30 7.22 -1.98
CA HIS A 95 -4.44 6.92 -3.40
C HIS A 95 -5.89 7.05 -3.90
N LEU A 96 -6.03 7.19 -5.22
CA LEU A 96 -7.30 7.41 -5.91
C LEU A 96 -7.82 6.13 -6.57
N ASP A 97 -6.91 5.25 -6.98
CA ASP A 97 -7.23 4.02 -7.65
C ASP A 97 -7.83 2.96 -6.72
N VAL A 98 -8.37 1.93 -7.30
CA VAL A 98 -8.96 0.79 -6.60
C VAL A 98 -8.73 -0.49 -7.41
N VAL A 99 -8.62 -1.62 -6.73
CA VAL A 99 -8.63 -2.92 -7.40
C VAL A 99 -10.00 -3.25 -8.00
N PRO A 100 -10.07 -4.12 -9.03
CA PRO A 100 -11.35 -4.59 -9.55
C PRO A 100 -12.17 -5.31 -8.47
N PRO A 101 -13.52 -5.32 -8.60
CA PRO A 101 -14.41 -5.92 -7.60
C PRO A 101 -14.33 -7.46 -7.55
N GLY A 102 -13.69 -8.09 -8.55
CA GLY A 102 -13.60 -9.53 -8.66
C GLY A 102 -14.95 -10.16 -9.05
N ASP A 103 -15.27 -11.31 -8.45
CA ASP A 103 -16.49 -12.06 -8.74
C ASP A 103 -17.74 -11.36 -8.17
N LEU A 104 -18.50 -10.73 -9.03
CA LEU A 104 -19.72 -9.97 -8.67
C LEU A 104 -20.79 -10.83 -7.97
N SER A 105 -20.80 -12.15 -8.18
CA SER A 105 -21.76 -13.04 -7.52
C SER A 105 -21.54 -13.17 -6.00
N LYS A 106 -20.38 -12.73 -5.50
CA LYS A 106 -20.02 -12.72 -4.07
C LYS A 106 -20.37 -11.41 -3.37
N TRP A 107 -20.78 -10.38 -4.12
CA TRP A 107 -21.21 -9.11 -3.57
C TRP A 107 -22.70 -9.15 -3.21
N GLU A 108 -23.05 -8.63 -2.03
CA GLU A 108 -24.46 -8.46 -1.61
C GLU A 108 -25.15 -7.30 -2.34
N SER A 109 -24.37 -6.38 -2.93
CA SER A 109 -24.83 -5.20 -3.66
C SER A 109 -23.88 -4.86 -4.79
N ASP A 110 -24.23 -3.89 -5.64
CA ASP A 110 -23.31 -3.33 -6.62
C ASP A 110 -22.10 -2.70 -5.91
N PRO A 111 -20.86 -3.13 -6.20
CA PRO A 111 -19.65 -2.63 -5.55
C PRO A 111 -19.41 -1.12 -5.73
N TRP A 112 -20.02 -0.51 -6.75
CA TRP A 112 -19.90 0.91 -7.07
C TRP A 112 -21.01 1.77 -6.46
N THR A 113 -21.91 1.17 -5.70
CA THR A 113 -23.02 1.84 -5.01
C THR A 113 -22.91 1.59 -3.50
N VAL A 114 -22.40 2.58 -2.76
CA VAL A 114 -22.20 2.46 -1.31
C VAL A 114 -23.52 2.23 -0.57
N ILE A 115 -23.59 1.12 0.14
CA ILE A 115 -24.68 0.79 1.07
C ILE A 115 -24.25 1.13 2.50
N GLU A 116 -25.13 1.83 3.23
CA GLU A 116 -24.99 2.05 4.66
C GLU A 116 -25.77 0.99 5.43
N LYS A 117 -25.08 0.18 6.24
CA LYS A 117 -25.69 -0.90 7.03
C LYS A 117 -24.88 -1.10 8.32
N ASP A 118 -25.56 -1.12 9.45
CA ASP A 118 -24.96 -1.40 10.78
C ASP A 118 -23.75 -0.50 11.13
N GLY A 119 -23.79 0.78 10.74
CA GLY A 119 -22.72 1.75 10.95
C GLY A 119 -21.51 1.56 10.04
N LYS A 120 -21.64 0.74 9.00
CA LYS A 120 -20.66 0.51 7.93
C LYS A 120 -21.09 1.16 6.62
N LEU A 121 -20.11 1.57 5.84
CA LEU A 121 -20.25 1.85 4.41
C LEU A 121 -19.68 0.62 3.67
N ILE A 122 -20.46 0.04 2.76
CA ILE A 122 -20.08 -1.16 2.02
C ILE A 122 -19.97 -0.80 0.53
N GLY A 123 -18.81 -1.03 -0.07
CA GLY A 123 -18.52 -0.73 -1.47
C GLY A 123 -17.03 -0.91 -1.77
N ARG A 124 -16.64 -1.00 -3.04
CA ARG A 124 -15.23 -1.10 -3.43
C ARG A 124 -14.52 0.24 -3.19
N GLY A 125 -13.38 0.20 -2.49
CA GLY A 125 -12.55 1.37 -2.22
C GLY A 125 -12.92 2.13 -0.95
N VAL A 126 -14.01 1.76 -0.25
CA VAL A 126 -14.46 2.50 0.95
C VAL A 126 -13.48 2.39 2.13
N GLU A 127 -12.75 1.27 2.24
CA GLU A 127 -11.67 1.08 3.22
C GLU A 127 -10.33 1.43 2.58
N ASP A 128 -10.08 0.93 1.38
CA ASP A 128 -8.83 1.03 0.65
C ASP A 128 -8.98 1.91 -0.61
N ASN A 129 -8.61 3.18 -0.60
CA ASN A 129 -8.04 3.98 0.51
C ASN A 129 -8.94 5.20 0.81
N GLN A 130 -10.26 5.14 0.47
CA GLN A 130 -11.15 6.30 0.63
C GLN A 130 -11.36 6.65 2.11
N GLN A 131 -11.36 5.69 3.04
CA GLN A 131 -11.39 5.97 4.47
C GLN A 131 -10.30 6.98 4.87
N GLY A 132 -9.06 6.72 4.49
CA GLY A 132 -7.93 7.60 4.77
C GLY A 132 -8.04 8.95 4.06
N LEU A 133 -8.41 8.93 2.78
CA LEU A 133 -8.63 10.11 1.95
C LEU A 133 -9.69 11.03 2.58
N VAL A 134 -10.89 10.50 2.85
CA VAL A 134 -12.02 11.26 3.37
C VAL A 134 -11.74 11.77 4.78
N SER A 135 -11.10 10.95 5.63
CA SER A 135 -10.65 11.38 6.97
C SER A 135 -9.74 12.60 6.88
N SER A 136 -8.76 12.59 5.98
CA SER A 136 -7.81 13.69 5.79
C SER A 136 -8.48 14.98 5.31
N VAL A 137 -9.44 14.84 4.38
CA VAL A 137 -10.23 15.97 3.85
C VAL A 137 -11.05 16.63 4.95
N PHE A 138 -11.80 15.86 5.76
CA PHE A 138 -12.65 16.46 6.80
C PHE A 138 -11.86 16.96 8.01
N ALA A 139 -10.69 16.39 8.29
CA ALA A 139 -9.73 16.96 9.24
C ALA A 139 -9.30 18.37 8.81
N ALA A 140 -8.83 18.53 7.57
CA ALA A 140 -8.39 19.80 7.01
C ALA A 140 -9.53 20.82 6.83
N LEU A 141 -10.72 20.34 6.41
CA LEU A 141 -11.90 21.19 6.22
C LEU A 141 -12.33 21.90 7.51
N ALA A 142 -12.14 21.25 8.68
CA ALA A 142 -12.45 21.87 9.97
C ALA A 142 -11.65 23.16 10.19
N PHE A 143 -10.38 23.20 9.81
CA PHE A 143 -9.53 24.39 9.92
C PHE A 143 -10.00 25.53 9.02
N ILE A 144 -10.33 25.20 7.77
CA ILE A 144 -10.84 26.18 6.79
C ILE A 144 -12.16 26.79 7.28
N LYS A 145 -13.12 25.95 7.67
CA LYS A 145 -14.48 26.41 8.06
C LYS A 145 -14.52 27.16 9.39
N LEU A 146 -13.62 26.83 10.31
CA LEU A 146 -13.51 27.51 11.60
C LEU A 146 -12.54 28.71 11.58
N GLY A 147 -11.85 28.95 10.47
CA GLY A 147 -10.85 30.03 10.37
C GLY A 147 -9.64 29.82 11.30
N ILE A 148 -9.24 28.59 11.55
CA ILE A 148 -8.12 28.23 12.43
C ILE A 148 -6.90 27.94 11.56
N THR A 149 -5.77 28.58 11.86
CA THR A 149 -4.50 28.28 11.21
C THR A 149 -3.89 27.01 11.83
N PRO A 150 -3.61 25.95 11.04
CA PRO A 150 -2.97 24.76 11.56
C PRO A 150 -1.52 25.03 12.01
N GLU A 151 -0.95 24.18 12.86
CA GLU A 151 0.42 24.34 13.35
C GLU A 151 1.44 24.16 12.22
N HIS A 152 1.27 23.10 11.41
CA HIS A 152 2.08 22.81 10.23
C HIS A 152 1.33 23.20 8.96
N THR A 153 2.03 23.62 7.90
CA THR A 153 1.44 23.66 6.56
C THR A 153 1.01 22.25 6.18
N ILE A 154 -0.28 22.08 5.84
CA ILE A 154 -0.86 20.78 5.48
C ILE A 154 -0.76 20.58 3.97
N LYS A 155 -0.33 19.39 3.57
CA LYS A 155 -0.30 18.93 2.19
C LYS A 155 -1.13 17.64 2.11
N LEU A 156 -2.34 17.72 1.57
CA LEU A 156 -3.09 16.54 1.18
C LEU A 156 -2.61 16.16 -0.22
N LEU A 157 -2.10 14.94 -0.36
CA LEU A 157 -1.59 14.40 -1.62
C LEU A 157 -2.42 13.19 -2.01
N PHE A 158 -3.07 13.26 -3.16
CA PHE A 158 -3.88 12.18 -3.73
C PHE A 158 -3.17 11.66 -4.97
N VAL A 159 -2.67 10.42 -4.90
CA VAL A 159 -1.86 9.80 -5.94
C VAL A 159 -2.63 8.78 -6.76
N ALA A 160 -2.17 8.53 -7.97
CA ALA A 160 -2.63 7.45 -8.84
C ALA A 160 -1.79 6.18 -8.63
N ASP A 161 -2.29 5.03 -9.16
CA ASP A 161 -1.47 3.85 -9.50
C ASP A 161 -0.90 3.08 -8.30
N GLU A 162 -1.45 3.26 -7.10
CA GLU A 162 -0.93 2.56 -5.90
C GLU A 162 -1.05 1.05 -6.05
N GLU A 163 -2.22 0.57 -6.44
CA GLU A 163 -2.65 -0.83 -6.49
C GLU A 163 -1.90 -1.69 -7.53
N VAL A 164 -1.15 -1.05 -8.42
CA VAL A 164 -0.40 -1.73 -9.49
C VAL A 164 1.06 -1.31 -9.58
N GLY A 165 1.62 -0.75 -8.49
CA GLY A 165 3.05 -0.52 -8.32
C GLY A 165 3.51 0.93 -8.38
N SER A 166 2.62 1.91 -8.31
CA SER A 166 2.90 3.34 -8.06
C SER A 166 3.79 4.06 -9.09
N GLN A 167 3.97 3.50 -10.29
CA GLN A 167 4.87 4.05 -11.31
C GLN A 167 4.43 5.44 -11.80
N TYR A 168 3.12 5.70 -11.86
CA TYR A 168 2.50 6.95 -12.29
C TYR A 168 2.06 7.83 -11.12
N GLY A 169 2.12 7.29 -9.89
CA GLY A 169 1.85 7.96 -8.62
C GLY A 169 3.13 8.44 -7.95
N ILE A 170 3.37 7.92 -6.73
CA ILE A 170 4.48 8.42 -5.88
C ILE A 170 5.86 8.24 -6.51
N ILE A 171 6.11 7.16 -7.26
CA ILE A 171 7.41 6.94 -7.92
C ILE A 171 7.67 8.02 -8.97
N TYR A 172 6.66 8.36 -9.79
CA TYR A 172 6.76 9.48 -10.73
C TYR A 172 7.08 10.78 -10.01
N LEU A 173 6.35 11.10 -8.94
CA LEU A 173 6.55 12.32 -8.16
C LEU A 173 7.95 12.41 -7.55
N LEU A 174 8.43 11.33 -6.95
CA LEU A 174 9.77 11.26 -6.35
C LEU A 174 10.91 11.39 -7.36
N ASN A 175 10.69 10.94 -8.60
CA ASN A 175 11.70 10.98 -9.66
C ASN A 175 11.70 12.28 -10.47
N LYS A 176 10.58 12.98 -10.55
CA LYS A 176 10.40 14.17 -11.40
C LYS A 176 10.26 15.48 -10.63
N HIS A 177 9.90 15.43 -9.36
CA HIS A 177 9.60 16.61 -8.55
C HIS A 177 10.32 16.55 -7.20
N ASN A 178 10.77 17.70 -6.71
CA ASN A 178 11.39 17.84 -5.38
C ASN A 178 10.31 18.30 -4.37
N LEU A 179 9.35 17.43 -4.08
CA LEU A 179 8.21 17.78 -3.23
C LEU A 179 8.56 17.75 -1.74
N PHE A 180 9.32 16.75 -1.32
CA PHE A 180 9.57 16.43 0.08
C PHE A 180 10.92 16.95 0.57
N THR A 181 11.00 17.20 1.87
CA THR A 181 12.24 17.50 2.60
C THR A 181 12.39 16.56 3.80
N ASN A 182 13.60 16.48 4.36
CA ASN A 182 13.85 15.63 5.53
C ASN A 182 13.14 16.10 6.81
N ASP A 183 12.65 17.36 6.82
CA ASP A 183 11.92 17.92 7.95
C ASP A 183 10.40 17.64 7.85
N ASP A 184 9.92 17.12 6.73
CA ASP A 184 8.51 16.83 6.52
C ASP A 184 8.01 15.67 7.40
N LEU A 185 6.78 15.80 7.84
CA LEU A 185 6.03 14.81 8.61
C LEU A 185 5.09 14.09 7.64
N ILE A 186 5.27 12.79 7.40
CA ILE A 186 4.52 12.08 6.35
C ILE A 186 3.70 10.96 6.96
N LEU A 187 2.38 11.05 6.78
CA LEU A 187 1.39 10.03 7.14
C LEU A 187 0.77 9.43 5.86
N VAL A 188 0.75 8.12 5.78
CA VAL A 188 0.02 7.35 4.76
C VAL A 188 -1.11 6.61 5.48
N PRO A 189 -2.37 7.02 5.37
CA PRO A 189 -3.50 6.38 6.06
C PRO A 189 -4.02 5.16 5.25
N ASP A 190 -3.15 4.17 5.02
CA ASP A 190 -3.35 3.05 4.11
C ASP A 190 -3.01 1.69 4.74
N GLY A 191 -3.04 1.61 6.03
CA GLY A 191 -2.78 0.41 6.82
C GLY A 191 -3.00 0.68 8.30
N GLY A 192 -3.11 -0.37 9.08
CA GLY A 192 -3.32 -0.24 10.52
C GLY A 192 -4.03 -1.45 11.12
N ASP A 193 -4.81 -1.21 12.16
CA ASP A 193 -5.59 -2.22 12.88
C ASP A 193 -6.95 -1.65 13.33
N PRO A 194 -7.93 -2.51 13.69
CA PRO A 194 -9.29 -2.05 14.00
C PRO A 194 -9.41 -1.04 15.15
N LYS A 195 -8.40 -0.93 16.02
CA LYS A 195 -8.37 0.03 17.12
C LYS A 195 -7.53 1.26 16.80
N GLY A 196 -6.61 1.15 15.82
CA GLY A 196 -5.60 2.15 15.49
C GLY A 196 -4.51 2.23 16.57
N GLU A 197 -4.13 1.08 17.16
CA GLU A 197 -3.09 0.99 18.19
C GLU A 197 -1.70 0.67 17.60
N THR A 198 -1.61 0.37 16.31
CA THR A 198 -0.34 0.09 15.63
C THR A 198 0.05 1.19 14.64
N ILE A 199 1.31 1.60 14.68
CA ILE A 199 1.93 2.52 13.71
C ILE A 199 2.95 1.72 12.91
N GLU A 200 2.74 1.62 11.60
CA GLU A 200 3.66 0.90 10.73
C GLU A 200 4.82 1.82 10.36
N ILE A 201 6.03 1.35 10.62
CA ILE A 201 7.28 2.09 10.38
C ILE A 201 8.24 1.37 9.44
N ALA A 202 7.93 0.14 9.04
CA ALA A 202 8.79 -0.68 8.20
C ALA A 202 8.00 -1.72 7.43
N GLU A 203 8.56 -2.16 6.31
CA GLU A 203 8.03 -3.24 5.48
C GLU A 203 9.13 -4.25 5.16
N LYS A 204 8.77 -5.53 4.98
CA LYS A 204 9.67 -6.51 4.39
C LYS A 204 9.80 -6.25 2.91
N THR A 205 10.99 -6.45 2.38
CA THR A 205 11.18 -6.41 0.93
C THR A 205 10.44 -7.56 0.26
N GLY A 206 9.48 -7.24 -0.59
CA GLY A 206 8.80 -8.20 -1.46
C GLY A 206 9.67 -8.57 -2.65
N LEU A 207 9.80 -9.87 -2.94
CA LEU A 207 10.43 -10.37 -4.16
C LEU A 207 9.61 -11.54 -4.71
N TRP A 208 9.02 -11.35 -5.86
CA TRP A 208 8.30 -12.39 -6.59
C TRP A 208 9.20 -12.99 -7.65
N LEU A 209 9.65 -14.21 -7.40
CA LEU A 209 10.61 -14.91 -8.24
C LEU A 209 9.90 -15.93 -9.12
N LYS A 210 10.01 -15.78 -10.45
CA LYS A 210 9.64 -16.81 -11.41
C LYS A 210 10.84 -17.68 -11.72
N VAL A 211 10.72 -18.99 -11.50
CA VAL A 211 11.76 -19.99 -11.72
C VAL A 211 11.43 -20.80 -12.94
N ILE A 212 12.27 -20.76 -13.96
CA ILE A 212 12.14 -21.46 -15.22
C ILE A 212 13.22 -22.54 -15.28
N THR A 213 12.79 -23.81 -15.39
CA THR A 213 13.71 -24.95 -15.53
C THR A 213 13.60 -25.54 -16.91
N LYS A 214 14.73 -25.69 -17.60
CA LYS A 214 14.85 -26.27 -18.92
C LYS A 214 15.64 -27.60 -18.86
N GLY A 215 15.00 -28.67 -19.26
CA GLY A 215 15.57 -30.01 -19.36
C GLY A 215 15.50 -30.57 -20.78
N VAL A 216 15.24 -31.88 -20.91
CA VAL A 216 15.06 -32.57 -22.21
C VAL A 216 13.87 -33.48 -22.12
N GLN A 217 12.83 -33.21 -22.92
CA GLN A 217 11.63 -34.01 -23.00
C GLN A 217 11.91 -35.38 -23.62
N THR A 218 11.33 -36.44 -23.04
CA THR A 218 11.41 -37.79 -23.58
C THR A 218 10.23 -38.63 -23.11
N HIS A 219 10.08 -39.84 -23.67
CA HIS A 219 9.09 -40.84 -23.21
C HIS A 219 9.45 -41.32 -21.79
N ALA A 220 8.47 -41.39 -20.89
CA ALA A 220 8.72 -41.68 -19.47
C ALA A 220 9.34 -43.09 -19.22
N SER A 221 9.22 -44.04 -20.16
CA SER A 221 9.87 -45.34 -20.07
C SER A 221 11.37 -45.32 -20.44
N MET A 222 11.88 -44.19 -20.96
CA MET A 222 13.29 -44.03 -21.36
C MET A 222 13.93 -42.84 -20.66
N PRO A 223 13.96 -42.78 -19.31
CA PRO A 223 14.40 -41.60 -18.56
C PRO A 223 15.88 -41.29 -18.78
N ASN A 224 16.67 -42.22 -19.21
CA ASN A 224 18.11 -42.06 -19.52
C ASN A 224 18.37 -41.22 -20.79
N THR A 225 17.36 -40.97 -21.62
CA THR A 225 17.46 -40.15 -22.85
C THR A 225 16.96 -38.73 -22.64
N GLY A 226 16.40 -38.42 -21.47
CA GLY A 226 15.86 -37.12 -21.13
C GLY A 226 16.52 -36.48 -19.91
N LYS A 227 16.07 -35.25 -19.60
CA LYS A 227 16.41 -34.52 -18.37
C LYS A 227 15.12 -33.99 -17.77
N ASN A 228 14.69 -34.52 -16.64
CA ASN A 228 13.39 -34.20 -16.06
C ASN A 228 13.37 -32.83 -15.40
N ALA A 229 12.82 -31.85 -16.10
CA ALA A 229 12.68 -30.49 -15.59
C ALA A 229 11.79 -30.40 -14.35
N PHE A 230 10.71 -31.22 -14.28
CA PHE A 230 9.79 -31.24 -13.13
C PHE A 230 10.48 -31.69 -11.83
N VAL A 231 11.24 -32.79 -11.88
CA VAL A 231 11.96 -33.30 -10.70
C VAL A 231 13.02 -32.32 -10.23
N ALA A 232 13.71 -31.67 -11.18
CA ALA A 232 14.69 -30.64 -10.86
C ALA A 232 14.03 -29.41 -10.22
N ALA A 233 12.91 -28.95 -10.78
CA ALA A 233 12.13 -27.82 -10.23
C ALA A 233 11.60 -28.13 -8.82
N CYS A 234 11.04 -29.31 -8.56
CA CYS A 234 10.64 -29.73 -7.20
C CYS A 234 11.82 -29.73 -6.23
N GLY A 235 12.98 -30.24 -6.67
CA GLY A 235 14.20 -30.22 -5.87
C GLY A 235 14.68 -28.80 -5.53
N LEU A 236 14.55 -27.87 -6.46
CA LEU A 236 14.88 -26.44 -6.21
C LEU A 236 13.84 -25.76 -5.32
N ALA A 237 12.56 -25.99 -5.55
CA ALA A 237 11.48 -25.41 -4.74
C ALA A 237 11.67 -25.68 -3.24
N LEU A 238 11.98 -26.94 -2.87
CA LEU A 238 12.26 -27.30 -1.48
C LEU A 238 13.53 -26.61 -0.93
N ARG A 239 14.55 -26.45 -1.77
CA ARG A 239 15.76 -25.74 -1.38
C ARG A 239 15.56 -24.24 -1.21
N LEU A 240 14.71 -23.61 -2.07
CA LEU A 240 14.38 -22.20 -1.92
C LEU A 240 13.51 -21.98 -0.68
N ASN A 241 12.56 -22.87 -0.38
CA ASN A 241 11.81 -22.80 0.87
C ASN A 241 12.71 -22.92 2.12
N ASP A 242 13.74 -23.77 2.09
CA ASP A 242 14.72 -23.90 3.18
C ASP A 242 15.61 -22.64 3.38
N LEU A 243 15.50 -21.62 2.55
CA LEU A 243 16.18 -20.34 2.79
C LEU A 243 15.77 -19.68 4.11
N GLU A 244 14.59 -19.98 4.64
CA GLU A 244 14.14 -19.54 5.96
C GLU A 244 15.11 -20.00 7.09
N ASN A 245 15.71 -21.17 6.95
CA ASN A 245 16.72 -21.68 7.88
C ASN A 245 18.09 -21.05 7.65
N HIS A 246 18.42 -20.65 6.44
CA HIS A 246 19.67 -19.97 6.10
C HIS A 246 19.65 -18.50 6.53
N PHE A 247 18.58 -17.77 6.18
CA PHE A 247 18.35 -16.37 6.56
C PHE A 247 17.47 -16.32 7.83
N ASN A 248 18.04 -16.78 8.96
CA ASN A 248 17.30 -17.09 10.19
C ASN A 248 17.28 -15.96 11.23
N LYS A 249 17.73 -14.73 10.88
CA LYS A 249 17.58 -13.57 11.78
C LYS A 249 16.11 -13.37 12.15
N LYS A 250 15.91 -12.86 13.35
CA LYS A 250 14.59 -12.50 13.88
C LYS A 250 14.53 -10.99 14.11
N ASP A 251 13.37 -10.41 13.83
CA ASP A 251 13.07 -9.03 14.13
C ASP A 251 11.63 -8.95 14.66
N ASP A 252 11.49 -8.70 15.95
CA ASP A 252 10.19 -8.66 16.64
C ASP A 252 9.33 -7.44 16.26
N LEU A 253 9.85 -6.57 15.39
CA LEU A 253 9.04 -5.52 14.78
C LEU A 253 7.99 -6.11 13.81
N PHE A 254 8.26 -7.29 13.23
CA PHE A 254 7.44 -7.95 12.21
C PHE A 254 6.69 -9.18 12.73
N SER A 255 5.56 -9.50 12.10
CA SER A 255 4.84 -10.77 12.29
C SER A 255 4.53 -11.39 10.92
N PRO A 256 5.09 -12.61 10.60
CA PRO A 256 6.08 -13.37 11.36
C PRO A 256 7.42 -12.61 11.47
N ASN A 257 8.17 -12.86 12.54
CA ASN A 257 9.40 -12.12 12.84
C ASN A 257 10.64 -12.60 12.07
N TYR A 258 10.49 -13.25 10.95
CA TYR A 258 11.54 -13.80 10.08
C TYR A 258 11.22 -13.61 8.60
N SER A 259 12.24 -13.77 7.75
CA SER A 259 12.07 -13.76 6.29
C SER A 259 11.38 -15.04 5.82
N THR A 260 10.44 -14.94 4.89
CA THR A 260 9.72 -16.09 4.32
C THR A 260 10.07 -16.29 2.84
N PHE A 261 10.13 -17.55 2.40
CA PHE A 261 10.45 -17.96 1.03
C PHE A 261 9.51 -19.10 0.63
N GLN A 262 8.31 -18.73 0.14
CA GLN A 262 7.24 -19.69 -0.10
C GLN A 262 7.03 -19.97 -1.57
N PRO A 263 7.26 -21.22 -2.07
CA PRO A 263 6.78 -21.63 -3.39
C PRO A 263 5.24 -21.58 -3.41
N THR A 264 4.64 -20.77 -4.30
CA THR A 264 3.21 -20.47 -4.25
C THR A 264 2.43 -20.91 -5.49
N LYS A 265 3.01 -20.74 -6.69
CA LYS A 265 2.32 -20.96 -7.96
C LYS A 265 3.14 -21.88 -8.85
N LYS A 266 2.47 -22.74 -9.62
CA LYS A 266 3.07 -23.63 -10.60
C LYS A 266 2.30 -23.57 -11.90
N GLU A 267 3.02 -23.51 -13.03
CA GLU A 267 2.43 -23.64 -14.36
C GLU A 267 2.30 -25.11 -14.77
N ALA A 268 1.36 -25.42 -15.66
CA ALA A 268 1.24 -26.72 -16.26
C ALA A 268 2.45 -26.99 -17.18
N ASN A 269 2.96 -28.23 -17.18
CA ASN A 269 4.07 -28.62 -18.06
C ASN A 269 3.57 -29.50 -19.24
N VAL A 270 3.56 -30.83 -19.13
CA VAL A 270 3.14 -31.72 -20.21
C VAL A 270 1.68 -32.19 -20.05
N PRO A 271 0.92 -32.37 -21.15
CA PRO A 271 -0.50 -32.71 -21.07
C PRO A 271 -0.78 -34.18 -20.75
N ASN A 272 0.24 -35.08 -20.82
CA ASN A 272 0.09 -36.50 -20.68
C ASN A 272 1.09 -37.13 -19.70
N VAL A 273 0.69 -38.18 -18.99
CA VAL A 273 1.44 -38.79 -17.88
C VAL A 273 2.69 -39.55 -18.33
N ASN A 274 2.74 -40.04 -19.54
CA ASN A 274 3.84 -40.86 -20.06
C ASN A 274 4.97 -40.08 -20.72
N THR A 275 5.08 -38.80 -20.42
CA THR A 275 6.13 -37.91 -20.93
C THR A 275 6.92 -37.28 -19.78
N ILE A 276 8.24 -37.35 -19.83
CA ILE A 276 9.15 -36.56 -18.98
C ILE A 276 9.14 -35.11 -19.51
N PRO A 277 8.79 -34.10 -18.68
CA PRO A 277 8.73 -32.74 -19.15
C PRO A 277 10.14 -32.15 -19.39
N GLY A 278 10.28 -31.45 -20.52
CA GLY A 278 11.47 -30.68 -20.86
C GLY A 278 11.46 -29.29 -20.24
N ASP A 279 10.30 -28.78 -19.85
CA ASP A 279 10.14 -27.45 -19.24
C ASP A 279 9.32 -27.55 -17.96
N ASP A 280 9.65 -26.71 -17.00
CA ASP A 280 8.86 -26.54 -15.77
C ASP A 280 8.99 -25.12 -15.24
N VAL A 281 7.89 -24.56 -14.74
CA VAL A 281 7.85 -23.20 -14.21
C VAL A 281 7.11 -23.19 -12.87
N PHE A 282 7.72 -22.55 -11.87
CA PHE A 282 7.06 -22.25 -10.60
C PHE A 282 7.45 -20.86 -10.08
N TYR A 283 6.74 -20.39 -9.08
CA TYR A 283 6.94 -19.05 -8.49
C TYR A 283 7.20 -19.15 -6.99
N VAL A 284 7.97 -18.20 -6.47
CA VAL A 284 8.26 -18.07 -5.05
C VAL A 284 7.91 -16.65 -4.60
N ASP A 285 7.08 -16.52 -3.57
CA ASP A 285 6.88 -15.28 -2.83
C ASP A 285 7.94 -15.21 -1.71
N CYS A 286 8.76 -14.16 -1.75
CA CYS A 286 9.76 -13.91 -0.74
C CYS A 286 9.44 -12.62 0.00
N ARG A 287 9.46 -12.66 1.34
CA ARG A 287 9.30 -11.50 2.21
C ARG A 287 10.56 -11.40 3.07
N ILE A 288 11.46 -10.50 2.69
CA ILE A 288 12.82 -10.43 3.20
C ILE A 288 12.90 -9.33 4.26
N LEU A 289 13.39 -9.65 5.47
CA LEU A 289 13.62 -8.65 6.52
C LEU A 289 14.63 -7.59 6.05
N PRO A 290 14.42 -6.30 6.38
CA PRO A 290 15.32 -5.20 6.00
C PRO A 290 16.77 -5.36 6.51
N SER A 291 17.00 -6.26 7.47
CA SER A 291 18.33 -6.58 7.99
C SER A 291 19.20 -7.46 7.09
N TYR A 292 18.67 -7.90 5.94
CA TYR A 292 19.39 -8.64 4.90
C TYR A 292 19.56 -7.81 3.63
N ASP A 293 20.72 -7.92 3.01
CA ASP A 293 20.92 -7.44 1.64
C ASP A 293 20.23 -8.42 0.66
N VAL A 294 19.32 -7.89 -0.13
CA VAL A 294 18.58 -8.68 -1.15
C VAL A 294 19.54 -9.32 -2.16
N ASN A 295 20.65 -8.66 -2.49
CA ASN A 295 21.66 -9.23 -3.39
C ASN A 295 22.34 -10.48 -2.80
N GLU A 296 22.53 -10.54 -1.48
CA GLU A 296 23.04 -11.75 -0.81
C GLU A 296 22.01 -12.89 -0.89
N VAL A 297 20.72 -12.55 -0.74
CA VAL A 297 19.63 -13.52 -0.88
C VAL A 297 19.59 -14.09 -2.31
N LEU A 298 19.58 -13.23 -3.32
CA LEU A 298 19.60 -13.64 -4.72
C LEU A 298 20.83 -14.47 -5.07
N LYS A 299 22.00 -14.12 -4.54
CA LYS A 299 23.23 -14.88 -4.73
C LYS A 299 23.17 -16.29 -4.13
N GLU A 300 22.59 -16.45 -2.94
CA GLU A 300 22.39 -17.77 -2.35
C GLU A 300 21.33 -18.58 -3.12
N MET A 301 20.26 -17.95 -3.61
CA MET A 301 19.28 -18.58 -4.51
C MET A 301 19.96 -19.12 -5.78
N GLN A 302 20.78 -18.31 -6.44
CA GLN A 302 21.50 -18.70 -7.64
C GLN A 302 22.48 -19.84 -7.38
N LYS A 303 23.17 -19.85 -6.24
CA LYS A 303 24.03 -20.96 -5.83
C LYS A 303 23.23 -22.26 -5.69
N ARG A 304 22.06 -22.23 -5.02
CA ARG A 304 21.18 -23.42 -4.88
C ARG A 304 20.65 -23.89 -6.22
N ALA A 305 20.33 -22.98 -7.15
CA ALA A 305 19.95 -23.32 -8.51
C ALA A 305 21.09 -24.03 -9.25
N SER A 306 22.32 -23.51 -9.17
CA SER A 306 23.50 -24.10 -9.83
C SER A 306 23.85 -25.51 -9.30
N GLU A 307 23.58 -25.80 -8.04
CA GLU A 307 23.71 -27.16 -7.49
C GLU A 307 22.68 -28.12 -8.09
N VAL A 308 21.45 -27.65 -8.33
CA VAL A 308 20.38 -28.42 -8.97
C VAL A 308 20.68 -28.64 -10.45
N GLU A 309 21.13 -27.61 -11.16
CA GLU A 309 21.58 -27.69 -12.56
C GLU A 309 22.65 -28.79 -12.72
N LYS A 310 23.67 -28.74 -11.89
CA LYS A 310 24.75 -29.75 -11.90
C LYS A 310 24.24 -31.16 -11.60
N LYS A 311 23.29 -31.30 -10.65
CA LYS A 311 22.75 -32.61 -10.24
C LYS A 311 21.88 -33.26 -11.31
N TYR A 312 21.02 -32.47 -11.97
CA TYR A 312 20.01 -32.97 -12.90
C TYR A 312 20.34 -32.72 -14.37
N GLY A 313 21.39 -31.94 -14.66
CA GLY A 313 21.82 -31.59 -16.01
C GLY A 313 20.82 -30.69 -16.75
N VAL A 314 20.11 -29.85 -16.03
CA VAL A 314 19.11 -28.88 -16.54
C VAL A 314 19.69 -27.47 -16.52
N ASP A 315 19.03 -26.51 -17.19
CA ASP A 315 19.32 -25.10 -17.09
C ASP A 315 18.22 -24.39 -16.28
N ILE A 316 18.57 -23.48 -15.38
CA ILE A 316 17.63 -22.76 -14.54
C ILE A 316 17.81 -21.26 -14.73
N LYS A 317 16.69 -20.54 -14.97
CA LYS A 317 16.65 -19.08 -15.09
C LYS A 317 15.68 -18.52 -14.06
N PHE A 318 16.09 -17.40 -13.44
CA PHE A 318 15.24 -16.57 -12.60
C PHE A 318 14.76 -15.34 -13.38
N GLU A 319 13.48 -15.02 -13.25
CA GLU A 319 12.89 -13.76 -13.71
C GLU A 319 12.18 -13.12 -12.53
N TYR A 320 12.42 -11.84 -12.29
CA TYR A 320 11.83 -11.02 -11.24
C TYR A 320 11.96 -9.54 -11.58
N ASP A 321 11.09 -8.72 -11.03
CA ASP A 321 11.23 -7.27 -11.04
C ASP A 321 12.18 -6.83 -9.94
N GLU A 322 12.85 -5.68 -10.12
CA GLU A 322 13.78 -5.15 -9.12
C GLU A 322 13.02 -4.88 -7.80
N PRO A 323 13.41 -5.56 -6.70
CA PRO A 323 12.69 -5.40 -5.44
C PRO A 323 12.95 -4.03 -4.82
N GLU A 324 11.90 -3.39 -4.35
CA GLU A 324 12.01 -2.14 -3.62
C GLU A 324 12.49 -2.38 -2.18
N VAL A 325 13.68 -1.88 -1.87
CA VAL A 325 14.28 -1.96 -0.54
C VAL A 325 14.11 -0.63 0.17
N SER A 326 13.46 -0.64 1.32
CA SER A 326 13.28 0.57 2.13
C SER A 326 13.79 0.38 3.57
N PRO A 327 14.47 1.40 4.15
CA PRO A 327 14.80 1.40 5.56
C PRO A 327 13.53 1.61 6.41
N ALA A 328 13.59 1.22 7.68
CA ALA A 328 12.54 1.57 8.63
C ALA A 328 12.60 3.07 8.96
N THR A 329 11.44 3.69 9.17
CA THR A 329 11.36 4.99 9.86
C THR A 329 11.82 4.79 11.31
N PRO A 330 12.75 5.62 11.84
CA PRO A 330 13.19 5.52 13.23
C PRO A 330 12.02 5.61 14.21
N LYS A 331 12.02 4.77 15.25
CA LYS A 331 10.95 4.76 16.27
C LYS A 331 10.80 6.09 17.01
N ASP A 332 11.86 6.87 17.09
CA ASP A 332 11.93 8.20 17.71
C ASP A 332 11.75 9.35 16.71
N ALA A 333 11.42 9.05 15.45
CA ALA A 333 11.12 10.07 14.45
C ALA A 333 9.94 10.95 14.90
N LYS A 334 10.00 12.24 14.58
CA LYS A 334 8.97 13.22 14.97
C LYS A 334 7.57 12.81 14.54
N ILE A 335 7.42 12.25 13.34
CA ILE A 335 6.11 11.82 12.84
C ILE A 335 5.52 10.69 13.70
N VAL A 336 6.33 9.74 14.18
CA VAL A 336 5.91 8.67 15.09
C VAL A 336 5.40 9.25 16.41
N SER A 337 6.18 10.18 17.00
CA SER A 337 5.85 10.83 18.26
C SER A 337 4.60 11.69 18.14
N LEU A 338 4.45 12.45 17.04
CA LEU A 338 3.28 13.30 16.76
C LEU A 338 2.02 12.45 16.63
N LEU A 339 2.07 11.40 15.80
CA LEU A 339 0.93 10.49 15.58
C LEU A 339 0.54 9.74 16.86
N SER A 340 1.52 9.14 17.57
CA SER A 340 1.28 8.47 18.84
C SER A 340 0.58 9.37 19.86
N SER A 341 1.05 10.61 20.00
CA SER A 341 0.46 11.61 20.89
C SER A 341 -0.96 12.00 20.46
N ALA A 342 -1.20 12.14 19.15
CA ALA A 342 -2.53 12.44 18.60
C ALA A 342 -3.53 11.30 18.87
N VAL A 343 -3.13 10.05 18.61
CA VAL A 343 -3.95 8.86 18.92
C VAL A 343 -4.29 8.80 20.41
N LYS A 344 -3.29 8.97 21.28
CA LYS A 344 -3.50 9.00 22.73
C LYS A 344 -4.48 10.11 23.17
N LYS A 345 -4.34 11.33 22.63
CA LYS A 345 -5.22 12.46 22.94
C LYS A 345 -6.66 12.26 22.51
N VAL A 346 -6.88 11.66 21.31
CA VAL A 346 -8.20 11.51 20.71
C VAL A 346 -8.88 10.21 21.13
N LYS A 347 -8.15 9.09 21.07
CA LYS A 347 -8.70 7.74 21.28
C LYS A 347 -8.42 7.21 22.70
N GLY A 348 -7.50 7.82 23.46
CA GLY A 348 -7.08 7.33 24.78
C GLY A 348 -6.25 6.05 24.74
N ILE A 349 -5.66 5.70 23.59
CA ILE A 349 -4.93 4.45 23.36
C ILE A 349 -3.43 4.75 23.31
N GLU A 350 -2.61 3.88 23.88
CA GLU A 350 -1.17 3.86 23.64
C GLU A 350 -0.90 3.10 22.35
N THR A 351 -0.02 3.63 21.52
CA THR A 351 0.37 2.98 20.25
C THR A 351 1.66 2.20 20.39
N SER A 352 1.83 1.19 19.54
CA SER A 352 3.08 0.46 19.33
C SER A 352 3.53 0.59 17.88
N THR A 353 4.84 0.55 17.66
CA THR A 353 5.39 0.52 16.29
C THR A 353 5.54 -0.90 15.80
N ILE A 354 5.14 -1.15 14.55
CA ILE A 354 5.24 -2.45 13.89
C ILE A 354 5.88 -2.34 12.52
N GLY A 355 6.31 -3.50 11.99
CA GLY A 355 6.64 -3.70 10.60
C GLY A 355 5.70 -4.74 9.98
N ILE A 356 5.38 -4.58 8.71
CA ILE A 356 4.47 -5.47 7.97
C ILE A 356 5.17 -6.28 6.90
N GLY A 357 4.50 -7.35 6.44
CA GLY A 357 4.98 -8.20 5.35
C GLY A 357 4.56 -7.71 3.95
N GLY A 358 3.60 -6.79 3.90
CA GLY A 358 3.13 -6.14 2.67
C GLY A 358 4.00 -4.97 2.25
N GLY A 359 3.55 -4.22 1.23
CA GLY A 359 4.15 -2.97 0.79
C GLY A 359 3.09 -1.89 0.70
N THR A 360 3.49 -0.65 0.98
CA THR A 360 2.69 0.55 0.78
C THR A 360 3.53 1.63 0.11
N VAL A 361 2.93 2.73 -0.34
CA VAL A 361 3.68 3.89 -0.86
C VAL A 361 4.68 4.48 0.15
N ALA A 362 4.55 4.17 1.44
CA ALA A 362 5.51 4.61 2.46
C ALA A 362 6.91 4.00 2.23
N ALA A 363 7.01 2.78 1.66
CA ALA A 363 8.29 2.19 1.28
C ALA A 363 9.02 3.06 0.24
N CYS A 364 8.31 3.55 -0.78
CA CYS A 364 8.87 4.43 -1.81
C CYS A 364 9.45 5.72 -1.22
N LEU A 365 8.76 6.31 -0.24
CA LEU A 365 9.24 7.51 0.48
C LEU A 365 10.47 7.20 1.34
N ARG A 366 10.43 6.09 2.10
CA ARG A 366 11.56 5.68 2.95
C ARG A 366 12.79 5.30 2.14
N SER A 367 12.64 4.69 0.95
CA SER A 367 13.75 4.39 0.05
C SER A 367 14.51 5.64 -0.43
N LYS A 368 13.84 6.81 -0.44
CA LYS A 368 14.43 8.12 -0.74
C LYS A 368 14.93 8.86 0.51
N GLY A 369 14.82 8.25 1.69
CA GLY A 369 15.33 8.79 2.95
C GLY A 369 14.32 9.67 3.72
N PHE A 370 13.05 9.69 3.32
CA PHE A 370 12.00 10.43 4.03
C PHE A 370 11.34 9.56 5.11
N ASN A 371 11.10 10.13 6.29
CA ASN A 371 10.41 9.43 7.37
C ASN A 371 8.91 9.41 7.11
N ALA A 372 8.38 8.27 6.72
CA ALA A 372 6.96 8.06 6.51
C ALA A 372 6.44 6.95 7.44
N VAL A 373 5.22 7.12 7.94
CA VAL A 373 4.50 6.14 8.75
C VAL A 373 3.16 5.81 8.12
N VAL A 374 2.67 4.58 8.35
CA VAL A 374 1.35 4.15 7.90
C VAL A 374 0.47 3.96 9.12
N TRP A 375 -0.75 4.49 9.06
CA TRP A 375 -1.71 4.38 10.15
C TRP A 375 -3.13 4.74 9.72
N SER A 376 -4.07 3.89 10.09
CA SER A 376 -5.51 4.14 10.07
C SER A 376 -6.21 3.17 11.02
N SER A 377 -7.53 3.30 11.21
CA SER A 377 -8.34 2.33 11.98
C SER A 377 -9.10 1.43 11.01
N LEU A 378 -8.49 0.35 10.56
CA LEU A 378 -8.96 -0.54 9.50
C LEU A 378 -9.34 -1.93 10.03
N ASP A 379 -10.34 -2.56 9.42
CA ASP A 379 -10.74 -3.95 9.74
C ASP A 379 -10.14 -4.99 8.78
N ASP A 380 -9.30 -4.57 7.83
CA ASP A 380 -8.61 -5.42 6.83
C ASP A 380 -9.61 -6.15 5.91
N SER A 381 -10.63 -5.40 5.44
CA SER A 381 -11.64 -5.89 4.48
C SER A 381 -11.28 -5.58 3.03
N CYS A 382 -10.15 -4.89 2.81
CA CYS A 382 -9.64 -4.49 1.50
C CYS A 382 -9.50 -5.69 0.55
N HIS A 383 -9.66 -5.45 -0.76
CA HIS A 383 -9.57 -6.44 -1.84
C HIS A 383 -10.60 -7.59 -1.78
N GLN A 384 -11.49 -7.62 -0.77
CA GLN A 384 -12.51 -8.64 -0.60
C GLN A 384 -13.87 -8.19 -1.19
N PRO A 385 -14.75 -9.11 -1.61
CA PRO A 385 -16.15 -8.78 -1.84
C PRO A 385 -16.80 -8.28 -0.56
N ASN A 386 -17.69 -7.28 -0.69
CA ASN A 386 -18.34 -6.60 0.44
C ASN A 386 -17.35 -5.85 1.35
N GLU A 387 -16.27 -5.34 0.79
CA GLU A 387 -15.36 -4.41 1.47
C GLU A 387 -16.16 -3.32 2.19
N TYR A 388 -15.72 -2.96 3.40
CA TYR A 388 -16.44 -2.00 4.22
C TYR A 388 -15.54 -1.13 5.08
N ALA A 389 -15.97 0.10 5.33
CA ALA A 389 -15.39 1.00 6.32
C ALA A 389 -16.42 1.32 7.42
N PHE A 390 -16.01 1.38 8.68
CA PHE A 390 -16.88 1.89 9.72
C PHE A 390 -16.92 3.42 9.72
N ILE A 391 -18.11 3.99 9.66
CA ILE A 391 -18.33 5.44 9.73
C ILE A 391 -17.64 6.04 10.98
N LYS A 392 -17.71 5.37 12.13
CA LYS A 392 -17.05 5.78 13.37
C LYS A 392 -15.52 5.86 13.22
N ASN A 393 -14.91 4.97 12.43
CA ASN A 393 -13.47 4.96 12.18
C ASN A 393 -13.07 6.15 11.32
N ILE A 394 -13.77 6.42 10.21
CA ILE A 394 -13.53 7.59 9.36
C ILE A 394 -13.57 8.88 10.18
N VAL A 395 -14.60 9.05 11.02
CA VAL A 395 -14.75 10.23 11.89
C VAL A 395 -13.66 10.30 12.96
N SER A 396 -13.29 9.16 13.55
CA SER A 396 -12.25 9.09 14.58
C SER A 396 -10.88 9.40 14.00
N ASP A 397 -10.54 8.83 12.85
CA ASP A 397 -9.26 9.05 12.17
C ASP A 397 -9.14 10.50 11.69
N ALA A 398 -10.22 11.10 11.19
CA ALA A 398 -10.26 12.53 10.91
C ALA A 398 -9.93 13.39 12.15
N LYS A 399 -10.41 13.01 13.33
CA LYS A 399 -10.09 13.72 14.59
C LYS A 399 -8.62 13.54 15.00
N VAL A 400 -8.03 12.36 14.77
CA VAL A 400 -6.60 12.12 15.01
C VAL A 400 -5.75 12.95 14.06
N MET A 401 -6.06 12.95 12.78
CA MET A 401 -5.36 13.79 11.79
C MET A 401 -5.51 15.27 12.12
N ALA A 402 -6.69 15.71 12.57
CA ALA A 402 -6.90 17.08 13.02
C ALA A 402 -6.09 17.45 14.28
N ALA A 403 -5.86 16.48 15.19
CA ALA A 403 -4.97 16.68 16.33
C ALA A 403 -3.51 16.90 15.91
N MET A 404 -3.04 16.14 14.91
CA MET A 404 -1.72 16.36 14.30
C MET A 404 -1.63 17.73 13.66
N MET A 405 -2.64 18.14 12.88
CA MET A 405 -2.71 19.45 12.21
C MET A 405 -2.75 20.61 13.20
N PHE A 406 -3.41 20.44 14.35
CA PHE A 406 -3.55 21.47 15.38
C PHE A 406 -2.28 21.62 16.23
N GLY A 407 -1.41 20.59 16.27
CA GLY A 407 -0.30 20.46 17.18
C GLY A 407 -0.76 19.92 18.54
N VAL A 408 -0.31 18.72 18.87
CA VAL A 408 -0.77 17.97 20.06
C VAL A 408 -0.46 18.68 21.38
N GLU A 409 0.54 19.56 21.40
CA GLU A 409 0.90 20.41 22.52
C GLU A 409 -0.11 21.52 22.77
N ASN A 410 -0.94 21.86 21.79
CA ASN A 410 -1.98 22.90 21.89
C ASN A 410 -3.34 22.36 22.39
N ILE A 411 -3.45 21.03 22.63
CA ILE A 411 -4.70 20.35 23.03
C ILE A 411 -4.90 20.35 24.54
#